data_0b0885ab714b4a126bdf5bf274cc121a
#
_entry.id   0b0885ab714b4a126bdf5bf274cc121a
#
_cell.length_a   1.000
_cell.length_b   1.000
_cell.length_c   1.000
_cell.angle_alpha   90.00
_cell.angle_beta   90.00
_cell.angle_gamma   90.00
#
_symmetry.space_group_name_H-M   'P 1'
#
loop_
_entity.id
_entity.type
_entity.pdbx_description
1 polymer ?
#
loop_
_entity_poly.entity_id
_entity_poly.type
_entity_poly.pdbx_seq_one_letter_code
_entity_poly.pdbx_strand_id
1 'polypeptide(L)'
;MEFSAKNALIPGSFDPITLGHLDVIIRASGIFDRVTVAVLANAEKHTMFTVDERLAMVSLAIEDEGLKNVGAVSWDGLTSDA
;
A
#
# COMPACT_ATOMS: atom_id res chain seq x y z
N MET A 1 2.97 1.26 -9.93
CA MET A 1 3.50 0.09 -9.22
C MET A 1 4.92 -0.18 -9.68
N GLU A 2 5.82 -0.35 -8.76
CA GLU A 2 7.21 -0.66 -9.06
C GLU A 2 7.60 -1.98 -8.41
N PHE A 3 8.46 -2.73 -9.07
CA PHE A 3 8.85 -4.03 -8.54
C PHE A 3 10.17 -4.49 -9.14
N SER A 4 10.83 -5.36 -8.39
CA SER A 4 11.99 -6.10 -8.86
C SER A 4 11.61 -7.56 -8.90
N ALA A 5 12.58 -8.44 -9.13
CA ALA A 5 12.30 -9.87 -9.25
C ALA A 5 11.63 -10.44 -7.99
N LYS A 6 11.96 -9.91 -6.82
CA LYS A 6 11.47 -10.47 -5.56
C LYS A 6 10.56 -9.55 -4.78
N ASN A 7 10.59 -8.28 -5.05
CA ASN A 7 9.88 -7.28 -4.28
C ASN A 7 8.97 -6.47 -5.15
N ALA A 8 7.83 -6.09 -4.61
CA ALA A 8 6.89 -5.19 -5.28
C ALA A 8 6.58 -4.03 -4.36
N LEU A 9 6.47 -2.85 -4.94
CA LEU A 9 6.06 -1.66 -4.24
C LEU A 9 4.77 -1.17 -4.88
N ILE A 10 3.73 -1.02 -4.10
CA ILE A 10 2.43 -0.56 -4.58
C ILE A 10 2.08 0.75 -3.90
N PRO A 11 2.36 1.88 -4.55
CA PRO A 11 2.03 3.18 -3.98
C PRO A 11 0.60 3.58 -4.30
N GLY A 12 0.01 4.39 -3.44
CA GLY A 12 -1.32 4.91 -3.69
C GLY A 12 -1.82 5.73 -2.52
N SER A 13 -2.90 6.43 -2.75
CA SER A 13 -3.55 7.22 -1.70
C SER A 13 -4.32 6.32 -0.74
N PHE A 14 -5.00 5.33 -1.27
CA PHE A 14 -5.84 4.41 -0.49
C PHE A 14 -6.79 5.18 0.43
N ASP A 15 -7.64 5.98 -0.17
CA ASP A 15 -8.47 6.95 0.56
C ASP A 15 -9.96 6.73 0.29
N PRO A 16 -10.56 5.64 0.76
CA PRO A 16 -9.96 4.49 1.44
C PRO A 16 -9.49 3.41 0.46
N ILE A 17 -8.92 2.35 1.00
CA ILE A 17 -8.62 1.17 0.20
C ILE A 17 -9.93 0.57 -0.32
N THR A 18 -9.91 0.09 -1.56
CA THR A 18 -11.08 -0.53 -2.17
C THR A 18 -10.80 -1.99 -2.47
N LEU A 19 -11.85 -2.70 -2.87
CA LEU A 19 -11.69 -4.10 -3.27
C LEU A 19 -10.77 -4.24 -4.46
N GLY A 20 -10.77 -3.25 -5.36
CA GLY A 20 -9.85 -3.26 -6.50
C GLY A 20 -8.40 -3.16 -6.06
N HIS A 21 -8.13 -2.28 -5.10
CA HIS A 21 -6.79 -2.17 -4.53
C HIS A 21 -6.38 -3.48 -3.87
N LEU A 22 -7.29 -4.04 -3.10
CA LEU A 22 -6.99 -5.28 -2.37
C LEU A 22 -6.72 -6.42 -3.33
N ASP A 23 -7.46 -6.50 -4.42
CA ASP A 23 -7.25 -7.53 -5.42
C ASP A 23 -5.83 -7.47 -5.99
N VAL A 24 -5.35 -6.28 -6.31
CA VAL A 24 -3.99 -6.11 -6.82
C VAL A 24 -2.97 -6.55 -5.78
N ILE A 25 -3.20 -6.19 -4.52
CA ILE A 25 -2.28 -6.56 -3.43
C ILE A 25 -2.23 -8.07 -3.27
N ILE A 26 -3.39 -8.72 -3.30
CA ILE A 26 -3.47 -10.18 -3.16
C ILE A 26 -2.73 -10.86 -4.31
N ARG A 27 -2.94 -10.39 -5.53
CA ARG A 27 -2.27 -10.98 -6.68
C ARG A 27 -0.76 -10.80 -6.59
N ALA A 28 -0.33 -9.63 -6.20
CA ALA A 28 1.10 -9.36 -6.05
C ALA A 28 1.71 -10.26 -4.97
N SER A 29 0.96 -10.51 -3.90
CA SER A 29 1.48 -11.34 -2.80
C SER A 29 1.75 -12.77 -3.25
N GLY A 30 1.06 -13.23 -4.30
CA GLY A 30 1.28 -14.56 -4.83
C GLY A 30 2.40 -14.64 -5.85
N ILE A 31 2.90 -13.51 -6.32
CA ILE A 31 3.93 -13.45 -7.35
C ILE A 31 5.29 -13.09 -6.75
N PHE A 32 5.30 -12.17 -5.80
CA PHE A 32 6.53 -11.63 -5.26
C PHE A 32 6.78 -12.16 -3.86
N ASP A 33 8.05 -12.24 -3.48
CA ASP A 33 8.41 -12.68 -2.14
C ASP A 33 7.96 -11.69 -1.10
N ARG A 34 7.99 -10.41 -1.45
CA ARG A 34 7.60 -9.35 -0.52
C ARG A 34 6.89 -8.25 -1.25
N VAL A 35 5.81 -7.78 -0.64
CA VAL A 35 5.01 -6.68 -1.19
C VAL A 35 4.93 -5.59 -0.14
N THR A 36 5.25 -4.37 -0.54
CA THR A 36 5.13 -3.21 0.33
C THR A 36 4.07 -2.28 -0.25
N VAL A 37 3.06 -1.98 0.54
CA VAL A 37 2.02 -1.03 0.16
C VAL A 37 2.41 0.32 0.76
N ALA A 38 2.61 1.32 -0.08
CA ALA A 38 3.04 2.64 0.36
C ALA A 38 1.86 3.60 0.31
N VAL A 39 1.37 3.98 1.48
CA VAL A 39 0.27 4.93 1.60
C VAL A 39 0.86 6.33 1.53
N LEU A 40 0.51 7.07 0.50
CA LEU A 40 1.14 8.37 0.22
C LEU A 40 0.59 9.44 1.13
N ALA A 41 1.45 10.02 1.95
CA ALA A 41 1.05 11.03 2.92
C ALA A 41 0.78 12.38 2.26
N ASN A 42 1.52 12.70 1.22
CA ASN A 42 1.43 14.00 0.56
C ASN A 42 0.77 13.96 -0.80
N ALA A 43 0.05 12.87 -1.09
CA ALA A 43 -0.51 12.68 -2.42
C ALA A 43 -1.58 13.71 -2.74
N GLU A 44 -2.40 14.04 -1.75
CA GLU A 44 -3.57 14.89 -1.98
C GLU A 44 -3.75 15.85 -0.84
N LYS A 45 -4.29 17.02 -1.20
CA LYS A 45 -4.64 18.00 -0.18
C LYS A 45 -6.00 17.75 0.43
N HIS A 46 -6.85 17.01 -0.25
CA HIS A 46 -8.23 16.82 0.15
C HIS A 46 -8.59 15.36 0.27
N THR A 47 -7.83 14.65 1.10
CA THR A 47 -8.16 13.25 1.35
C THR A 47 -9.33 13.16 2.32
N MET A 48 -10.11 12.08 2.21
CA MET A 48 -11.20 11.81 3.12
C MET A 48 -10.70 11.43 4.50
N PHE A 49 -9.58 10.72 4.54
CA PHE A 49 -9.03 10.20 5.78
C PHE A 49 -7.59 10.65 5.93
N THR A 50 -7.15 10.75 7.18
CA THR A 50 -5.75 11.08 7.45
C THR A 50 -4.85 9.93 6.99
N VAL A 51 -3.55 10.20 6.87
CA VAL A 51 -2.62 9.16 6.47
C VAL A 51 -2.62 8.03 7.50
N ASP A 52 -2.74 8.35 8.79
CA ASP A 52 -2.77 7.32 9.83
C ASP A 52 -4.01 6.46 9.71
N GLU A 53 -5.15 7.07 9.41
CA GLU A 53 -6.39 6.32 9.22
C GLU A 53 -6.30 5.42 7.99
N ARG A 54 -5.76 5.95 6.91
CA ARG A 54 -5.62 5.19 5.67
C ARG A 54 -4.66 4.02 5.86
N LEU A 55 -3.55 4.28 6.53
CA LEU A 55 -2.57 3.23 6.81
C LEU A 55 -3.17 2.13 7.68
N ALA A 56 -3.96 2.52 8.69
CA ALA A 56 -4.62 1.54 9.54
C ALA A 56 -5.60 0.68 8.75
N MET A 57 -6.37 1.29 7.86
CA MET A 57 -7.33 0.54 7.06
C MET A 57 -6.64 -0.45 6.11
N VAL A 58 -5.54 -0.03 5.49
CA VAL A 58 -4.77 -0.91 4.62
C VAL A 58 -4.18 -2.06 5.44
N SER A 59 -3.62 -1.76 6.60
CA SER A 59 -3.01 -2.78 7.45
C SER A 59 -4.04 -3.81 7.91
N LEU A 60 -5.23 -3.34 8.27
CA LEU A 60 -6.30 -4.25 8.67
C LEU A 60 -6.77 -5.14 7.53
N ALA A 61 -6.85 -4.58 6.32
CA ALA A 61 -7.23 -5.37 5.17
C ALA A 61 -6.21 -6.47 4.87
N ILE A 62 -4.94 -6.13 4.96
CA ILE A 62 -3.85 -7.09 4.76
C ILE A 62 -3.92 -8.20 5.80
N GLU A 63 -4.13 -7.82 7.05
CA GLU A 63 -4.21 -8.78 8.15
C GLU A 63 -5.43 -9.69 7.99
N ASP A 64 -6.55 -9.10 7.62
CA ASP A 64 -7.79 -9.83 7.46
C ASP A 64 -7.68 -10.89 6.35
N GLU A 65 -6.89 -10.59 5.32
CA GLU A 65 -6.66 -11.53 4.23
C GLU A 65 -5.57 -12.55 4.54
N GLY A 66 -4.88 -12.37 5.65
CA GLY A 66 -3.84 -13.31 6.05
C GLY A 66 -2.61 -13.26 5.19
N LEU A 67 -2.30 -12.13 4.60
CA LEU A 67 -1.15 -11.99 3.71
C LEU A 67 0.11 -11.75 4.53
N LYS A 68 0.94 -12.77 4.62
CA LYS A 68 2.10 -12.73 5.53
C LYS A 68 3.32 -12.06 4.94
N ASN A 69 3.37 -11.92 3.62
CA ASN A 69 4.50 -11.29 2.95
C ASN A 69 4.19 -9.85 2.51
N VAL A 70 3.12 -9.27 3.02
CA VAL A 70 2.70 -7.91 2.66
C VAL A 70 2.78 -7.03 3.87
N GLY A 71 3.38 -5.86 3.70
CA GLY A 71 3.43 -4.84 4.74
C GLY A 71 2.94 -3.51 4.19
N ALA A 72 2.52 -2.62 5.09
CA ALA A 72 2.07 -1.29 4.71
C ALA A 72 2.88 -0.24 5.46
N VAL A 73 3.25 0.81 4.76
CA VAL A 73 4.01 1.92 5.35
C VAL A 73 3.43 3.22 4.83
N SER A 74 3.64 4.29 5.57
CA SER A 74 3.33 5.61 5.06
C SER A 74 4.57 6.15 4.34
N TRP A 75 4.34 6.94 3.32
CA TRP A 75 5.43 7.45 2.50
C TRP A 75 5.04 8.85 2.05
N ASP A 76 5.90 9.82 2.24
CA ASP A 76 5.56 11.19 1.90
C ASP A 76 5.72 11.48 0.41
N GLY A 77 6.31 10.58 -0.33
CA GLY A 77 6.42 10.73 -1.76
C GLY A 77 7.49 11.69 -2.21
N LEU A 78 8.18 12.31 -1.29
CA LEU A 78 9.21 13.29 -1.62
C LEU A 78 10.58 12.68 -1.74
N THR A 79 10.75 11.53 -1.15
CA THR A 79 12.06 10.89 -1.11
C THR A 79 12.43 10.24 -2.42
N SER A 80 11.50 10.14 -3.32
CA SER A 80 11.74 9.44 -4.58
C SER A 80 12.77 10.11 -5.44
N ASP A 81 12.98 11.39 -5.25
CA ASP A 81 13.93 12.13 -6.05
C ASP A 81 15.28 12.22 -5.38
N ALA A 82 15.42 11.62 -4.25
CA ALA A 82 16.69 11.64 -3.55
C ALA A 82 17.75 10.87 -4.29
#